data_33eec0adc5fb65080f05831c1212fd50
#
_entry.id   33eec0adc5fb65080f05831c1212fd50
#
_cell.length_a   1.000
_cell.length_b   1.000
_cell.length_c   1.000
_cell.angle_alpha   90.00
_cell.angle_beta   90.00
_cell.angle_gamma   90.00
#
_symmetry.space_group_name_H-M   'P 1'
#
loop_
_entity.id
_entity.type
_entity.pdbx_description
1 polymer ?
#
loop_
_entity_poly.entity_id
_entity_poly.type
_entity_poly.pdbx_seq_one_letter_code
_entity_poly.pdbx_strand_id
1 'polypeptide(L)'
;IGDIAILKDVTLNYIGIIESIIVNPNKTIKVQLNDFKEIFNVKVPAENYSGDICIFLKNKIRQAFLDSSDSKQNLSYLTIDVNSSVQGSFAYDDDSFINILELISIVTKAYGIIVKYKVSFLRGRFQYINIIIEEVNKSTKLRYDLKAIQNLEVQDSTQYSTNKLIFYPKKENSSHKTTETFYLLKDGTVTKDKDSLNRFDYVNYDCEYYSDKDYETLSTKAEQKMCGTTSDHEISFDLAMDNNVFIPLGNLYLGSFIEFYSKAKTYSTLLTQIKFKGNFKSAHITLGEHRSNLTDKIKMLMKGSSTSSNISISGGTTNTDGGVY
;
A
#
# COMPACT_ATOMS: atom_id res chain seq x y z
N ILE A 1 22.41 11.59 6.52
CA ILE A 1 20.95 11.58 6.50
C ILE A 1 20.53 11.59 5.05
N GLY A 2 19.60 10.71 4.66
CA GLY A 2 19.20 10.52 3.25
C GLY A 2 20.11 9.60 2.43
N ASP A 3 21.25 9.18 2.96
CA ASP A 3 22.11 8.20 2.30
C ASP A 3 21.54 6.80 2.40
N ILE A 4 21.86 5.98 1.39
CA ILE A 4 21.42 4.58 1.36
C ILE A 4 22.37 3.73 2.17
N ALA A 5 21.82 2.97 3.12
CA ALA A 5 22.53 1.94 3.84
C ALA A 5 22.11 0.56 3.33
N ILE A 6 23.09 -0.29 3.12
CA ILE A 6 22.87 -1.67 2.69
C ILE A 6 23.42 -2.57 3.79
N LEU A 7 22.51 -3.30 4.46
CA LEU A 7 22.88 -4.33 5.41
C LEU A 7 22.93 -5.67 4.66
N LYS A 8 24.13 -6.24 4.60
CA LYS A 8 24.36 -7.51 3.94
C LYS A 8 24.61 -8.59 4.98
N ASP A 9 23.73 -9.57 5.05
CA ASP A 9 23.93 -10.79 5.84
C ASP A 9 23.88 -12.00 4.91
N VAL A 10 24.29 -13.17 5.44
CA VAL A 10 24.31 -14.45 4.68
C VAL A 10 22.91 -14.80 4.13
N THR A 11 21.87 -14.39 4.82
CA THR A 11 20.48 -14.75 4.53
C THR A 11 19.61 -13.62 4.02
N LEU A 12 20.00 -12.35 4.26
CA LEU A 12 19.18 -11.19 3.95
C LEU A 12 20.02 -10.00 3.50
N ASN A 13 19.61 -9.39 2.38
CA ASN A 13 20.08 -8.07 2.00
C ASN A 13 18.97 -7.06 2.30
N TYR A 14 19.19 -6.16 3.26
CA TYR A 14 18.27 -5.08 3.56
C TYR A 14 18.80 -3.76 3.00
N ILE A 15 17.94 -2.99 2.38
CA ILE A 15 18.22 -1.65 1.89
C ILE A 15 17.37 -0.68 2.67
N GLY A 16 18.00 0.33 3.24
CA GLY A 16 17.29 1.40 3.95
C GLY A 16 17.88 2.76 3.66
N ILE A 17 17.12 3.78 4.00
CA ILE A 17 17.53 5.18 3.93
C ILE A 17 17.88 5.62 5.35
N ILE A 18 19.05 6.23 5.55
CA ILE A 18 19.48 6.71 6.85
C ILE A 18 18.61 7.90 7.26
N GLU A 19 17.76 7.70 8.26
CA GLU A 19 16.93 8.73 8.86
C GLU A 19 17.69 9.51 9.92
N SER A 20 18.36 8.80 10.82
CA SER A 20 19.11 9.42 11.90
C SER A 20 20.35 8.61 12.32
N ILE A 21 21.35 9.31 12.82
CA ILE A 21 22.55 8.73 13.41
C ILE A 21 22.71 9.32 14.82
N ILE A 22 22.70 8.45 15.82
CA ILE A 22 22.87 8.83 17.23
C ILE A 22 24.21 8.28 17.73
N VAL A 23 25.07 9.16 18.15
CA VAL A 23 26.36 8.78 18.78
C VAL A 23 26.19 8.86 20.29
N ASN A 24 26.26 7.71 20.96
CA ASN A 24 26.13 7.64 22.40
C ASN A 24 27.47 7.96 23.10
N PRO A 25 27.46 8.41 24.40
CA PRO A 25 28.68 8.71 25.17
C PRO A 25 29.62 7.51 25.28
N ASN A 26 29.11 6.28 25.25
CA ASN A 26 29.89 5.04 25.29
C ASN A 26 30.54 4.67 23.92
N LYS A 27 30.56 5.61 22.97
CA LYS A 27 31.05 5.44 21.58
C LYS A 27 30.26 4.42 20.73
N THR A 28 29.08 3.99 21.15
CA THR A 28 28.20 3.23 20.29
C THR A 28 27.47 4.15 19.36
N ILE A 29 27.31 3.72 18.09
CA ILE A 29 26.55 4.45 17.07
C ILE A 29 25.26 3.68 16.83
N LYS A 30 24.13 4.36 17.01
CA LYS A 30 22.81 3.86 16.62
C LYS A 30 22.40 4.52 15.30
N VAL A 31 22.17 3.72 14.28
CA VAL A 31 21.67 4.19 12.99
C VAL A 31 20.21 3.76 12.86
N GLN A 32 19.34 4.72 12.60
CA GLN A 32 17.93 4.45 12.27
C GLN A 32 17.77 4.51 10.77
N LEU A 33 17.16 3.48 10.22
CA LEU A 33 16.91 3.34 8.78
C LEU A 33 15.41 3.30 8.54
N ASN A 34 14.97 4.04 7.54
CA ASN A 34 13.66 3.86 6.92
C ASN A 34 13.76 2.82 5.78
N ASP A 35 12.68 2.12 5.51
CA ASP A 35 12.61 1.20 4.39
C ASP A 35 12.90 1.93 3.08
N PHE A 36 13.61 1.30 2.15
CA PHE A 36 13.94 1.89 0.85
C PHE A 36 12.70 2.34 0.06
N LYS A 37 11.57 1.68 0.22
CA LYS A 37 10.31 2.06 -0.42
C LYS A 37 9.86 3.50 -0.09
N GLU A 38 10.34 4.07 1.02
CA GLU A 38 10.00 5.45 1.41
C GLU A 38 10.50 6.50 0.39
N ILE A 39 11.46 6.16 -0.49
CA ILE A 39 11.82 7.04 -1.61
C ILE A 39 10.61 7.33 -2.50
N PHE A 40 9.68 6.37 -2.63
CA PHE A 40 8.48 6.51 -3.46
C PHE A 40 7.39 7.40 -2.84
N ASN A 41 7.59 7.89 -1.63
CA ASN A 41 6.67 8.83 -0.98
C ASN A 41 6.76 10.24 -1.59
N VAL A 42 6.63 10.32 -2.90
CA VAL A 42 6.66 11.54 -3.70
C VAL A 42 5.42 11.62 -4.57
N LYS A 43 5.01 12.85 -4.89
CA LYS A 43 3.84 13.11 -5.73
C LYS A 43 4.26 13.42 -7.16
N VAL A 44 3.54 12.85 -8.11
CA VAL A 44 3.64 13.15 -9.54
C VAL A 44 2.27 13.54 -10.10
N PRO A 45 2.18 14.26 -11.21
CA PRO A 45 0.91 14.51 -11.86
C PRO A 45 0.16 13.21 -12.15
N ALA A 46 -1.10 13.16 -11.77
CA ALA A 46 -2.00 12.07 -12.12
C ALA A 46 -2.52 12.26 -13.56
N GLU A 47 -2.84 11.18 -14.21
CA GLU A 47 -3.42 11.17 -15.54
C GLU A 47 -4.32 9.95 -15.72
N ASN A 48 -5.38 10.13 -16.50
CA ASN A 48 -6.20 9.01 -16.91
C ASN A 48 -5.38 8.09 -17.82
N TYR A 49 -5.45 6.80 -17.55
CA TYR A 49 -4.67 5.81 -18.28
C TYR A 49 -5.49 4.55 -18.55
N SER A 50 -5.28 3.98 -19.73
CA SER A 50 -5.81 2.66 -20.10
C SER A 50 -4.74 1.93 -20.91
N GLY A 51 -4.35 0.74 -20.47
CA GLY A 51 -3.29 -0.05 -21.09
C GLY A 51 -2.52 -0.89 -20.09
N ASP A 52 -1.24 -1.09 -20.34
CA ASP A 52 -0.35 -1.88 -19.48
C ASP A 52 0.02 -1.15 -18.20
N ILE A 53 -0.51 -1.61 -17.07
CA ILE A 53 -0.31 -1.01 -15.75
C ILE A 53 1.15 -1.10 -15.28
N CYS A 54 1.88 -2.16 -15.67
CA CYS A 54 3.30 -2.27 -15.32
C CYS A 54 4.12 -1.17 -16.01
N ILE A 55 3.82 -0.87 -17.27
CA ILE A 55 4.44 0.22 -18.01
C ILE A 55 4.04 1.58 -17.44
N PHE A 56 2.76 1.75 -17.09
CA PHE A 56 2.29 2.98 -16.44
C PHE A 56 3.06 3.26 -15.15
N LEU A 57 3.16 2.26 -14.26
CA LEU A 57 3.90 2.39 -13.00
C LEU A 57 5.39 2.70 -13.24
N LYS A 58 6.03 2.00 -14.20
CA LYS A 58 7.41 2.30 -14.62
C LYS A 58 7.57 3.76 -15.03
N ASN A 59 6.66 4.28 -15.87
CA ASN A 59 6.74 5.65 -16.37
C ASN A 59 6.57 6.67 -15.23
N LYS A 60 5.68 6.43 -14.26
CA LYS A 60 5.52 7.29 -13.08
C LYS A 60 6.78 7.29 -12.20
N ILE A 61 7.40 6.14 -11.98
CA ILE A 61 8.67 6.05 -11.25
C ILE A 61 9.80 6.76 -12.02
N ARG A 62 9.89 6.57 -13.33
CA ARG A 62 10.87 7.28 -14.18
C ARG A 62 10.70 8.78 -14.11
N GLN A 63 9.47 9.27 -14.24
CA GLN A 63 9.14 10.71 -14.16
C GLN A 63 9.66 11.33 -12.86
N ALA A 64 9.57 10.61 -11.75
CA ALA A 64 9.99 11.12 -10.45
C ALA A 64 11.50 11.06 -10.22
N PHE A 65 12.19 10.02 -10.73
CA PHE A 65 13.54 9.70 -10.27
C PHE A 65 14.60 9.55 -11.36
N LEU A 66 14.23 9.53 -12.64
CA LEU A 66 15.17 9.30 -13.73
C LEU A 66 15.09 10.36 -14.82
N ASP A 67 13.89 10.88 -15.08
CA ASP A 67 13.62 11.78 -16.20
C ASP A 67 13.20 13.19 -15.73
N SER A 68 13.57 13.57 -14.50
CA SER A 68 13.31 14.92 -13.99
C SER A 68 14.13 15.96 -14.75
N SER A 69 13.53 17.12 -15.01
CA SER A 69 14.23 18.28 -15.57
C SER A 69 15.34 18.82 -14.63
N ASP A 70 15.21 18.60 -13.32
CA ASP A 70 16.28 18.83 -12.36
C ASP A 70 17.17 17.58 -12.25
N SER A 71 18.37 17.66 -12.87
CA SER A 71 19.32 16.54 -12.88
C SER A 71 19.75 16.08 -11.49
N LYS A 72 19.63 16.90 -10.44
CA LYS A 72 19.93 16.54 -9.06
C LYS A 72 18.88 15.63 -8.43
N GLN A 73 17.67 15.60 -8.99
CA GLN A 73 16.62 14.65 -8.58
C GLN A 73 16.81 13.28 -9.22
N ASN A 74 17.58 13.20 -10.30
CA ASN A 74 17.77 11.94 -11.02
C ASN A 74 18.73 11.03 -10.27
N LEU A 75 18.24 9.84 -9.92
CA LEU A 75 18.98 8.83 -9.18
C LEU A 75 19.65 7.87 -10.16
N SER A 76 20.86 8.22 -10.63
CA SER A 76 21.61 7.46 -11.66
C SER A 76 21.91 6.01 -11.27
N TYR A 77 21.76 5.65 -10.00
CA TYR A 77 21.94 4.30 -9.50
C TYR A 77 20.66 3.43 -9.53
N LEU A 78 19.53 3.98 -10.01
CA LEU A 78 18.29 3.22 -10.18
C LEU A 78 18.18 2.69 -11.61
N THR A 79 17.73 1.44 -11.73
CA THR A 79 17.27 0.83 -12.97
C THR A 79 15.88 0.24 -12.77
N ILE A 80 15.09 0.12 -13.83
CA ILE A 80 13.72 -0.38 -13.73
C ILE A 80 13.47 -1.42 -14.82
N ASP A 81 13.20 -2.66 -14.38
CA ASP A 81 12.79 -3.76 -15.24
C ASP A 81 11.29 -4.03 -15.08
N VAL A 82 10.62 -4.34 -16.18
CA VAL A 82 9.23 -4.79 -16.21
C VAL A 82 9.21 -6.20 -16.75
N ASN A 83 8.77 -7.15 -15.93
CA ASN A 83 8.78 -8.58 -16.25
C ASN A 83 7.40 -9.16 -16.55
N SER A 84 6.35 -8.34 -16.47
CA SER A 84 4.96 -8.75 -16.74
C SER A 84 4.21 -7.64 -17.46
N SER A 85 3.09 -8.01 -18.09
CA SER A 85 2.15 -7.08 -18.72
C SER A 85 0.75 -7.37 -18.21
N VAL A 86 0.15 -6.39 -17.55
CA VAL A 86 -1.19 -6.49 -16.97
C VAL A 86 -2.04 -5.34 -17.48
N GLN A 87 -3.13 -5.65 -18.18
CA GLN A 87 -4.03 -4.62 -18.72
C GLN A 87 -4.97 -4.09 -17.64
N GLY A 88 -5.17 -2.78 -17.64
CA GLY A 88 -6.06 -2.12 -16.69
C GLY A 88 -6.24 -0.64 -17.01
N SER A 89 -6.91 0.07 -16.13
CA SER A 89 -7.18 1.50 -16.29
C SER A 89 -7.12 2.25 -14.96
N PHE A 90 -6.79 3.53 -15.04
CA PHE A 90 -6.87 4.48 -13.94
C PHE A 90 -7.66 5.71 -14.36
N ALA A 91 -8.48 6.22 -13.44
CA ALA A 91 -9.22 7.44 -13.60
C ALA A 91 -8.92 8.38 -12.43
N TYR A 92 -8.49 9.59 -12.75
CA TYR A 92 -8.17 10.64 -11.80
C TYR A 92 -8.92 11.91 -12.14
N ASP A 93 -9.10 12.77 -11.16
CA ASP A 93 -9.62 14.12 -11.39
C ASP A 93 -8.59 14.97 -12.14
N ASP A 94 -9.06 15.87 -12.97
CA ASP A 94 -8.22 16.85 -13.66
C ASP A 94 -7.35 17.61 -12.62
N ASP A 95 -6.10 17.89 -12.99
CA ASP A 95 -5.15 18.64 -12.15
C ASP A 95 -4.84 18.00 -10.79
N SER A 96 -5.01 16.70 -10.66
CA SER A 96 -4.68 15.96 -9.44
C SER A 96 -3.24 15.44 -9.42
N PHE A 97 -2.79 15.07 -8.22
CA PHE A 97 -1.48 14.45 -8.01
C PHE A 97 -1.67 13.10 -7.35
N ILE A 98 -0.86 12.13 -7.76
CA ILE A 98 -0.80 10.82 -7.11
C ILE A 98 0.54 10.63 -6.40
N ASN A 99 0.50 10.04 -5.21
CA ASN A 99 1.69 9.59 -4.52
C ASN A 99 2.12 8.23 -5.09
N ILE A 100 3.39 8.08 -5.49
CA ILE A 100 3.89 6.83 -6.12
C ILE A 100 3.81 5.65 -5.15
N LEU A 101 4.08 5.84 -3.85
CA LEU A 101 3.95 4.79 -2.85
C LEU A 101 2.50 4.31 -2.73
N GLU A 102 1.56 5.24 -2.80
CA GLU A 102 0.12 4.94 -2.83
C GLU A 102 -0.28 4.21 -4.13
N LEU A 103 0.23 4.66 -5.28
CA LEU A 103 0.02 3.99 -6.57
C LEU A 103 0.52 2.54 -6.53
N ILE A 104 1.72 2.29 -5.99
CA ILE A 104 2.25 0.93 -5.80
C ILE A 104 1.28 0.10 -4.97
N SER A 105 0.74 0.64 -3.88
CA SER A 105 -0.23 -0.06 -3.05
C SER A 105 -1.51 -0.40 -3.80
N ILE A 106 -2.03 0.55 -4.59
CA ILE A 106 -3.23 0.35 -5.42
C ILE A 106 -2.99 -0.75 -6.46
N VAL A 107 -1.89 -0.67 -7.23
CA VAL A 107 -1.62 -1.68 -8.27
C VAL A 107 -1.37 -3.08 -7.70
N THR A 108 -0.78 -3.15 -6.49
CA THR A 108 -0.62 -4.43 -5.81
C THR A 108 -1.96 -5.04 -5.45
N LYS A 109 -2.87 -4.25 -4.89
CA LYS A 109 -4.19 -4.72 -4.45
C LYS A 109 -5.12 -5.04 -5.62
N ALA A 110 -5.15 -4.16 -6.63
CA ALA A 110 -6.10 -4.24 -7.74
C ALA A 110 -5.65 -5.22 -8.85
N TYR A 111 -4.34 -5.28 -9.12
CA TYR A 111 -3.82 -5.99 -10.29
C TYR A 111 -2.81 -7.08 -9.94
N GLY A 112 -2.52 -7.31 -8.64
CA GLY A 112 -1.52 -8.30 -8.23
C GLY A 112 -0.10 -7.98 -8.68
N ILE A 113 0.22 -6.70 -8.94
CA ILE A 113 1.55 -6.27 -9.36
C ILE A 113 2.37 -5.92 -8.13
N ILE A 114 3.56 -6.44 -8.03
CA ILE A 114 4.51 -6.14 -6.95
C ILE A 114 5.73 -5.42 -7.46
N VAL A 115 6.34 -4.63 -6.57
CA VAL A 115 7.58 -3.91 -6.80
C VAL A 115 8.65 -4.46 -5.86
N LYS A 116 9.69 -5.05 -6.45
CA LYS A 116 10.83 -5.61 -5.74
C LYS A 116 12.07 -4.77 -5.95
N TYR A 117 13.03 -4.88 -5.05
CA TYR A 117 14.33 -4.21 -5.17
C TYR A 117 15.46 -5.24 -5.12
N LYS A 118 16.39 -5.12 -6.04
CA LYS A 118 17.59 -5.96 -6.08
C LYS A 118 18.82 -5.09 -6.16
N VAL A 119 19.72 -5.24 -5.18
CA VAL A 119 21.00 -4.53 -5.21
C VAL A 119 21.99 -5.31 -6.05
N SER A 120 22.68 -4.60 -6.94
CA SER A 120 23.78 -5.15 -7.74
C SER A 120 25.12 -4.72 -7.20
N PHE A 121 26.04 -5.70 -7.07
CA PHE A 121 27.41 -5.46 -6.68
C PHE A 121 28.34 -6.05 -7.75
N LEU A 122 29.40 -5.30 -8.08
CA LEU A 122 30.49 -5.80 -8.90
C LEU A 122 31.79 -5.76 -8.07
N ARG A 123 32.42 -6.90 -7.88
CA ARG A 123 33.66 -7.02 -7.07
C ARG A 123 33.54 -6.38 -5.68
N GLY A 124 32.38 -6.58 -5.03
CA GLY A 124 32.08 -6.04 -3.72
C GLY A 124 31.69 -4.54 -3.68
N ARG A 125 31.71 -3.84 -4.81
CA ARG A 125 31.31 -2.45 -4.92
C ARG A 125 29.87 -2.34 -5.37
N PHE A 126 29.10 -1.47 -4.73
CA PHE A 126 27.75 -1.12 -5.15
C PHE A 126 27.75 -0.59 -6.58
N GLN A 127 26.79 -1.05 -7.38
CA GLN A 127 26.60 -0.61 -8.76
C GLN A 127 25.26 0.12 -8.92
N TYR A 128 24.19 -0.58 -8.70
CA TYR A 128 22.83 -0.03 -8.87
C TYR A 128 21.81 -0.80 -8.02
N ILE A 129 20.66 -0.19 -7.86
CA ILE A 129 19.45 -0.82 -7.33
C ILE A 129 18.51 -1.02 -8.51
N ASN A 130 18.14 -2.27 -8.75
CA ASN A 130 17.16 -2.61 -9.77
C ASN A 130 15.77 -2.73 -9.15
N ILE A 131 14.84 -1.91 -9.64
CA ILE A 131 13.41 -1.97 -9.34
C ILE A 131 12.81 -2.94 -10.34
N ILE A 132 12.16 -3.99 -9.86
CA ILE A 132 11.54 -5.03 -10.68
C ILE A 132 10.04 -4.96 -10.48
N ILE A 133 9.31 -4.70 -11.56
CA ILE A 133 7.85 -4.65 -11.59
C ILE A 133 7.36 -5.94 -12.24
N GLU A 134 6.61 -6.74 -11.51
CA GLU A 134 6.09 -8.01 -12.01
C GLU A 134 4.76 -8.41 -11.38
N GLU A 135 3.98 -9.21 -12.08
CA GLU A 135 2.78 -9.83 -11.57
C GLU A 135 3.12 -10.97 -10.61
N VAL A 136 2.35 -11.10 -9.55
CA VAL A 136 2.48 -12.22 -8.60
C VAL A 136 1.77 -13.45 -9.17
N ASN A 137 2.54 -14.35 -9.74
CA ASN A 137 2.01 -15.58 -10.35
C ASN A 137 1.99 -16.79 -9.39
N LYS A 138 2.45 -16.64 -8.15
CA LYS A 138 2.55 -17.75 -7.20
C LYS A 138 2.05 -17.33 -5.82
N SER A 139 1.12 -18.11 -5.27
CA SER A 139 0.76 -18.02 -3.86
C SER A 139 1.68 -18.91 -3.01
N THR A 140 2.06 -18.41 -1.85
CA THR A 140 2.75 -19.20 -0.84
C THR A 140 1.72 -19.76 0.13
N LYS A 141 1.78 -21.07 0.40
CA LYS A 141 0.86 -21.73 1.33
C LYS A 141 1.45 -21.78 2.73
N LEU A 142 0.74 -21.19 3.69
CA LEU A 142 1.11 -21.20 5.10
C LEU A 142 0.02 -21.88 5.92
N ARG A 143 0.43 -22.70 6.89
CA ARG A 143 -0.50 -23.35 7.81
C ARG A 143 -0.25 -22.86 9.22
N TYR A 144 -1.31 -22.64 9.98
CA TYR A 144 -1.28 -22.18 11.36
C TYR A 144 -0.47 -23.09 12.30
N ASP A 145 -0.38 -24.40 12.00
CA ASP A 145 0.28 -25.43 12.80
C ASP A 145 1.77 -25.62 12.48
N LEU A 146 2.34 -24.77 11.61
CA LEU A 146 3.78 -24.77 11.36
C LEU A 146 4.52 -24.39 12.65
N LYS A 147 5.50 -25.22 13.05
CA LYS A 147 6.32 -24.99 14.27
C LYS A 147 7.04 -23.63 14.29
N ALA A 148 7.28 -23.08 13.13
CA ALA A 148 7.92 -21.77 12.96
C ALA A 148 6.98 -20.59 13.28
N ILE A 149 5.66 -20.81 13.30
CA ILE A 149 4.66 -19.79 13.57
C ILE A 149 4.39 -19.76 15.09
N GLN A 150 4.57 -18.60 15.69
CA GLN A 150 4.32 -18.32 17.10
C GLN A 150 3.44 -17.08 17.24
N ASN A 151 2.76 -16.93 18.37
CA ASN A 151 1.94 -15.76 18.68
C ASN A 151 0.94 -15.42 17.56
N LEU A 152 0.29 -16.45 17.00
CA LEU A 152 -0.69 -16.27 15.93
C LEU A 152 -1.94 -15.58 16.44
N GLU A 153 -2.29 -14.47 15.81
CA GLU A 153 -3.56 -13.77 15.98
C GLU A 153 -4.28 -13.73 14.63
N VAL A 154 -5.55 -14.04 14.62
CA VAL A 154 -6.42 -13.95 13.45
C VAL A 154 -7.62 -13.09 13.82
N GLN A 155 -7.77 -11.98 13.18
CA GLN A 155 -8.86 -11.05 13.38
C GLN A 155 -9.67 -10.93 12.10
N ASP A 156 -10.94 -11.33 12.17
CA ASP A 156 -11.93 -11.04 11.14
C ASP A 156 -12.65 -9.74 11.49
N SER A 157 -12.76 -8.81 10.56
CA SER A 157 -13.44 -7.55 10.77
C SER A 157 -14.30 -7.20 9.56
N THR A 158 -15.58 -7.06 9.80
CA THR A 158 -16.54 -6.59 8.79
C THR A 158 -16.68 -5.07 8.73
N GLN A 159 -15.98 -4.34 9.62
CA GLN A 159 -16.27 -2.92 9.87
C GLN A 159 -15.54 -1.92 8.95
N TYR A 160 -14.59 -2.34 8.12
CA TYR A 160 -13.64 -1.38 7.51
C TYR A 160 -13.57 -1.38 5.99
N SER A 161 -14.25 -2.28 5.30
CA SER A 161 -14.24 -2.29 3.84
C SER A 161 -15.49 -1.64 3.28
N THR A 162 -15.32 -0.54 2.55
CA THR A 162 -16.39 0.04 1.75
C THR A 162 -16.79 -0.94 0.67
N ASN A 163 -18.06 -1.39 0.71
CA ASN A 163 -18.62 -2.31 -0.26
C ASN A 163 -19.77 -1.73 -1.08
N LYS A 164 -20.05 -0.44 -0.88
CA LYS A 164 -21.00 0.34 -1.65
C LYS A 164 -20.47 1.76 -1.82
N LEU A 165 -20.38 2.24 -3.04
CA LEU A 165 -19.97 3.61 -3.35
C LEU A 165 -21.09 4.33 -4.09
N ILE A 166 -21.45 5.52 -3.61
CA ILE A 166 -22.55 6.33 -4.12
C ILE A 166 -21.97 7.61 -4.69
N PHE A 167 -22.14 7.83 -5.97
CA PHE A 167 -21.78 9.07 -6.63
C PHE A 167 -22.99 9.98 -6.80
N TYR A 168 -22.95 11.15 -6.22
CA TYR A 168 -23.97 12.18 -6.37
C TYR A 168 -23.55 13.19 -7.43
N PRO A 169 -24.49 13.61 -8.31
CA PRO A 169 -24.17 14.64 -9.29
C PRO A 169 -23.90 15.98 -8.59
N LYS A 170 -22.88 16.72 -9.05
CA LYS A 170 -22.71 18.12 -8.65
C LYS A 170 -23.87 18.96 -9.15
N LYS A 171 -24.18 20.05 -8.44
CA LYS A 171 -25.32 20.95 -8.78
C LYS A 171 -25.18 21.59 -10.17
N GLU A 172 -23.94 21.85 -10.58
CA GLU A 172 -23.58 22.43 -11.87
C GLU A 172 -23.67 21.47 -13.05
N ASN A 173 -23.88 20.17 -12.82
CA ASN A 173 -24.04 19.21 -13.91
C ASN A 173 -25.25 19.56 -14.77
N SER A 174 -25.07 19.54 -16.08
CA SER A 174 -26.11 19.79 -17.09
C SER A 174 -26.68 18.51 -17.70
N SER A 175 -25.85 17.53 -17.96
CA SER A 175 -26.17 16.30 -18.69
C SER A 175 -26.46 15.12 -17.77
N HIS A 176 -25.66 14.91 -16.72
CA HIS A 176 -25.77 13.75 -15.84
C HIS A 176 -26.22 14.20 -14.44
N LYS A 177 -27.51 13.98 -14.14
CA LYS A 177 -28.15 14.43 -12.89
C LYS A 177 -28.62 13.29 -11.98
N THR A 178 -28.26 12.05 -12.32
CA THR A 178 -28.68 10.85 -11.59
C THR A 178 -27.61 10.42 -10.58
N THR A 179 -28.05 9.90 -9.45
CA THR A 179 -27.15 9.24 -8.49
C THR A 179 -26.74 7.88 -9.04
N GLU A 180 -25.44 7.64 -9.11
CA GLU A 180 -24.87 6.37 -9.54
C GLU A 180 -24.37 5.58 -8.33
N THR A 181 -24.70 4.29 -8.27
CA THR A 181 -24.33 3.42 -7.17
C THR A 181 -23.60 2.19 -7.66
N PHE A 182 -22.48 1.89 -7.02
CA PHE A 182 -21.66 0.72 -7.30
C PHE A 182 -21.54 -0.14 -6.06
N TYR A 183 -21.43 -1.46 -6.26
CA TYR A 183 -21.33 -2.46 -5.21
C TYR A 183 -20.12 -3.36 -5.46
N LEU A 184 -19.33 -3.56 -4.42
CA LEU A 184 -18.26 -4.57 -4.40
C LEU A 184 -18.87 -5.94 -4.13
N LEU A 185 -18.49 -6.92 -4.92
CA LEU A 185 -18.91 -8.32 -4.78
C LEU A 185 -17.88 -9.12 -3.97
N LYS A 186 -18.29 -10.28 -3.46
CA LYS A 186 -17.42 -11.20 -2.66
C LYS A 186 -16.22 -11.73 -3.46
N ASP A 187 -16.28 -11.72 -4.78
CA ASP A 187 -15.19 -12.09 -5.69
C ASP A 187 -14.23 -10.93 -6.04
N GLY A 188 -14.47 -9.75 -5.47
CA GLY A 188 -13.65 -8.55 -5.70
C GLY A 188 -14.05 -7.73 -6.92
N THR A 189 -15.05 -8.14 -7.69
CA THR A 189 -15.55 -7.36 -8.82
C THR A 189 -16.52 -6.26 -8.38
N VAL A 190 -16.67 -5.22 -9.19
CA VAL A 190 -17.56 -4.09 -8.92
C VAL A 190 -18.71 -4.09 -9.93
N THR A 191 -19.95 -3.89 -9.46
CA THR A 191 -21.15 -3.89 -10.28
C THR A 191 -22.12 -2.79 -9.89
N LYS A 192 -23.01 -2.40 -10.83
CA LYS A 192 -24.18 -1.57 -10.54
C LYS A 192 -25.41 -2.40 -10.14
N ASP A 193 -25.35 -3.71 -10.30
CA ASP A 193 -26.47 -4.60 -10.00
C ASP A 193 -26.66 -4.73 -8.47
N LYS A 194 -27.72 -4.09 -7.98
CA LYS A 194 -28.11 -4.12 -6.57
C LYS A 194 -28.61 -5.49 -6.09
N ASP A 195 -29.08 -6.32 -7.00
CA ASP A 195 -29.75 -7.59 -6.71
C ASP A 195 -28.81 -8.79 -6.90
N SER A 196 -27.52 -8.55 -7.18
CA SER A 196 -26.52 -9.60 -7.31
C SER A 196 -26.40 -10.44 -6.03
N LEU A 197 -26.53 -11.76 -6.17
CA LEU A 197 -26.42 -12.72 -5.06
C LEU A 197 -25.01 -12.80 -4.46
N ASN A 198 -23.99 -12.29 -5.19
CA ASN A 198 -22.60 -12.30 -4.75
C ASN A 198 -22.24 -11.08 -3.89
N ARG A 199 -23.20 -10.24 -3.52
CA ARG A 199 -22.98 -9.11 -2.61
C ARG A 199 -22.72 -9.58 -1.18
N PHE A 200 -22.06 -8.71 -0.40
CA PHE A 200 -21.91 -8.91 1.04
C PHE A 200 -23.27 -8.79 1.76
N ASP A 201 -23.40 -9.52 2.87
CA ASP A 201 -24.62 -9.51 3.71
C ASP A 201 -24.73 -8.25 4.58
N TYR A 202 -23.69 -7.42 4.59
CA TYR A 202 -23.64 -6.12 5.26
C TYR A 202 -23.35 -4.99 4.26
N VAL A 203 -23.70 -3.77 4.63
CA VAL A 203 -23.42 -2.59 3.81
C VAL A 203 -22.57 -1.60 4.61
N ASN A 204 -21.38 -1.33 4.06
CA ASN A 204 -20.54 -0.22 4.47
C ASN A 204 -20.33 0.68 3.25
N TYR A 205 -20.77 1.95 3.32
CA TYR A 205 -20.83 2.81 2.15
C TYR A 205 -19.99 4.08 2.32
N ASP A 206 -19.56 4.62 1.18
CA ASP A 206 -18.97 5.94 1.05
C ASP A 206 -19.68 6.73 -0.06
N CYS A 207 -19.55 8.05 -0.04
CA CYS A 207 -20.24 8.94 -0.96
C CYS A 207 -19.30 9.98 -1.55
N GLU A 208 -19.47 10.28 -2.83
CA GLU A 208 -18.71 11.30 -3.55
C GLU A 208 -19.58 12.11 -4.49
N TYR A 209 -19.10 13.30 -4.85
CA TYR A 209 -19.69 14.10 -5.91
C TYR A 209 -18.93 13.89 -7.23
N TYR A 210 -19.66 13.84 -8.34
CA TYR A 210 -19.09 13.76 -9.69
C TYR A 210 -19.54 14.94 -10.57
N SER A 211 -18.69 15.34 -11.51
CA SER A 211 -19.02 16.31 -12.57
C SER A 211 -19.43 15.58 -13.86
N ASP A 212 -20.05 16.31 -14.81
CA ASP A 212 -20.41 15.74 -16.12
C ASP A 212 -19.21 15.09 -16.83
N LYS A 213 -18.00 15.63 -16.65
CA LYS A 213 -16.76 15.09 -17.23
C LYS A 213 -16.36 13.74 -16.66
N ASP A 214 -16.71 13.49 -15.39
CA ASP A 214 -16.33 12.27 -14.68
C ASP A 214 -17.25 11.07 -14.98
N TYR A 215 -18.41 11.32 -15.59
CA TYR A 215 -19.47 10.32 -15.72
C TYR A 215 -19.01 9.01 -16.35
N GLU A 216 -18.27 9.09 -17.46
CA GLU A 216 -17.78 7.92 -18.19
C GLU A 216 -16.72 7.12 -17.41
N THR A 217 -16.08 7.75 -16.42
CA THR A 217 -15.01 7.13 -15.63
C THR A 217 -15.47 6.64 -14.25
N LEU A 218 -16.75 6.80 -13.89
CA LEU A 218 -17.27 6.44 -12.56
C LEU A 218 -17.06 4.96 -12.22
N SER A 219 -17.21 4.04 -13.19
CA SER A 219 -16.95 2.61 -12.96
C SER A 219 -15.50 2.37 -12.56
N THR A 220 -14.56 2.94 -13.31
CA THR A 220 -13.13 2.83 -13.02
C THR A 220 -12.76 3.44 -11.66
N LYS A 221 -13.34 4.61 -11.33
CA LYS A 221 -13.16 5.24 -10.01
C LYS A 221 -13.71 4.35 -8.88
N ALA A 222 -14.85 3.72 -9.09
CA ALA A 222 -15.45 2.80 -8.13
C ALA A 222 -14.57 1.55 -7.93
N GLU A 223 -14.06 0.97 -9.00
CA GLU A 223 -13.12 -0.15 -8.94
C GLU A 223 -11.84 0.23 -8.18
N GLN A 224 -11.22 1.35 -8.49
CA GLN A 224 -10.02 1.83 -7.79
C GLN A 224 -10.23 2.01 -6.29
N LYS A 225 -11.38 2.57 -5.88
CA LYS A 225 -11.67 2.84 -4.48
C LYS A 225 -12.05 1.62 -3.67
N MET A 226 -12.78 0.70 -4.26
CA MET A 226 -13.25 -0.51 -3.60
C MET A 226 -12.31 -1.70 -3.81
N CYS A 227 -11.40 -1.65 -4.80
CA CYS A 227 -10.39 -2.67 -5.02
C CYS A 227 -9.51 -2.87 -3.80
N GLY A 228 -9.29 -4.13 -3.43
CA GLY A 228 -8.48 -4.48 -2.27
C GLY A 228 -9.16 -4.27 -0.92
N THR A 229 -10.41 -3.78 -0.90
CA THR A 229 -11.21 -3.68 0.34
C THR A 229 -11.93 -4.99 0.69
N THR A 230 -11.75 -6.05 -0.09
CA THR A 230 -12.25 -7.40 0.21
C THR A 230 -11.51 -8.07 1.36
N SER A 231 -10.38 -7.52 1.80
CA SER A 231 -9.65 -8.03 2.98
C SER A 231 -10.36 -7.59 4.25
N ASP A 232 -11.25 -8.43 4.74
CA ASP A 232 -11.98 -8.27 5.99
C ASP A 232 -11.24 -8.88 7.19
N HIS A 233 -9.96 -9.19 7.05
CA HIS A 233 -9.17 -9.88 8.04
C HIS A 233 -7.75 -9.33 8.16
N GLU A 234 -7.19 -9.50 9.34
CA GLU A 234 -5.78 -9.30 9.62
C GLU A 234 -5.24 -10.53 10.33
N ILE A 235 -4.15 -11.09 9.83
CA ILE A 235 -3.48 -12.24 10.42
C ILE A 235 -2.08 -11.80 10.77
N SER A 236 -1.71 -11.88 12.04
CA SER A 236 -0.36 -11.56 12.49
C SER A 236 0.26 -12.72 13.26
N PHE A 237 1.54 -12.92 13.10
CA PHE A 237 2.31 -13.94 13.79
C PHE A 237 3.81 -13.64 13.79
N ASP A 238 4.51 -14.24 14.71
CA ASP A 238 5.97 -14.25 14.73
C ASP A 238 6.48 -15.52 14.02
N LEU A 239 7.36 -15.31 13.03
CA LEU A 239 8.02 -16.38 12.29
C LEU A 239 9.44 -16.57 12.79
N ALA A 240 9.76 -17.74 13.34
CA ALA A 240 11.14 -18.07 13.71
C ALA A 240 12.01 -18.25 12.46
N MET A 241 13.20 -17.63 12.48
CA MET A 241 14.13 -17.51 11.35
C MET A 241 15.36 -18.42 11.50
N ASP A 242 15.31 -19.39 12.40
CA ASP A 242 16.39 -20.35 12.56
C ASP A 242 16.48 -21.30 11.37
N ASN A 243 17.62 -21.96 11.21
CA ASN A 243 17.99 -22.76 10.01
C ASN A 243 17.06 -23.91 9.63
N ASN A 244 15.99 -24.12 10.40
CA ASN A 244 14.99 -25.17 10.17
C ASN A 244 13.67 -24.64 9.60
N VAL A 245 13.60 -23.35 9.28
CA VAL A 245 12.39 -22.75 8.72
C VAL A 245 12.31 -23.01 7.23
N PHE A 246 11.33 -23.77 6.82
CA PHE A 246 11.05 -24.17 5.44
C PHE A 246 10.60 -23.01 4.52
N ILE A 247 10.45 -21.80 5.05
CA ILE A 247 10.03 -20.64 4.27
C ILE A 247 11.25 -19.77 4.03
N PRO A 248 11.88 -19.86 2.85
CA PRO A 248 12.93 -18.93 2.52
C PRO A 248 12.28 -17.54 2.44
N LEU A 249 12.60 -16.66 3.39
CA LEU A 249 12.15 -15.26 3.36
C LEU A 249 12.54 -14.56 2.07
N GLY A 250 13.54 -15.05 1.36
CA GLY A 250 13.86 -14.61 0.03
C GLY A 250 12.73 -14.77 -1.00
N ASN A 251 11.68 -15.54 -0.68
CA ASN A 251 10.50 -15.73 -1.53
C ASN A 251 9.26 -14.99 -0.99
N LEU A 252 9.36 -14.37 0.19
CA LEU A 252 8.29 -13.56 0.76
C LEU A 252 8.59 -12.09 0.53
N TYR A 253 7.84 -11.47 -0.36
CA TYR A 253 7.91 -10.03 -0.62
C TYR A 253 6.63 -9.38 -0.17
N LEU A 254 6.70 -8.12 0.25
CA LEU A 254 5.51 -7.32 0.49
C LEU A 254 4.64 -7.32 -0.77
N GLY A 255 3.34 -7.60 -0.61
CA GLY A 255 2.40 -7.78 -1.70
C GLY A 255 2.31 -9.21 -2.25
N SER A 256 3.11 -10.17 -1.75
CA SER A 256 2.96 -11.57 -2.15
C SER A 256 1.60 -12.13 -1.71
N PHE A 257 0.97 -12.92 -2.59
CA PHE A 257 -0.24 -13.66 -2.24
C PHE A 257 0.09 -14.84 -1.34
N ILE A 258 -0.64 -14.94 -0.24
CA ILE A 258 -0.50 -15.99 0.77
C ILE A 258 -1.85 -16.72 0.91
N GLU A 259 -1.83 -18.02 0.73
CA GLU A 259 -2.93 -18.89 1.17
C GLU A 259 -2.66 -19.33 2.61
N PHE A 260 -3.34 -18.72 3.55
CA PHE A 260 -3.18 -19.04 4.98
C PHE A 260 -4.30 -19.98 5.44
N TYR A 261 -3.90 -21.18 5.86
CA TYR A 261 -4.81 -22.21 6.37
C TYR A 261 -4.91 -22.10 7.89
N SER A 262 -6.02 -21.56 8.41
CA SER A 262 -6.34 -21.58 9.83
C SER A 262 -7.13 -22.85 10.20
N LYS A 263 -7.47 -23.02 11.48
CA LYS A 263 -8.36 -24.12 11.91
C LYS A 263 -9.76 -24.03 11.30
N ALA A 264 -10.27 -22.81 11.13
CA ALA A 264 -11.67 -22.57 10.78
C ALA A 264 -11.87 -22.38 9.28
N LYS A 265 -10.97 -21.67 8.61
CA LYS A 265 -11.10 -21.35 7.19
C LYS A 265 -9.74 -21.11 6.53
N THR A 266 -9.73 -21.07 5.22
CA THR A 266 -8.58 -20.67 4.41
C THR A 266 -8.75 -19.22 4.01
N TYR A 267 -7.68 -18.42 4.19
CA TYR A 267 -7.62 -17.03 3.78
C TYR A 267 -6.74 -16.92 2.54
N SER A 268 -7.24 -16.25 1.51
CA SER A 268 -6.42 -15.76 0.41
C SER A 268 -6.11 -14.30 0.70
N THR A 269 -4.85 -13.99 0.96
CA THR A 269 -4.47 -12.71 1.55
C THR A 269 -3.14 -12.20 0.99
N LEU A 270 -2.81 -10.96 1.28
CA LEU A 270 -1.54 -10.34 0.89
C LEU A 270 -0.61 -10.21 2.09
N LEU A 271 0.68 -10.39 1.86
CA LEU A 271 1.71 -10.04 2.83
C LEU A 271 1.88 -8.52 2.86
N THR A 272 1.41 -7.89 3.94
CA THR A 272 1.39 -6.42 4.07
C THR A 272 2.52 -5.87 4.92
N GLN A 273 3.06 -6.65 5.85
CA GLN A 273 4.17 -6.19 6.69
C GLN A 273 5.13 -7.33 7.09
N ILE A 274 6.42 -7.01 7.13
CA ILE A 274 7.49 -7.82 7.72
C ILE A 274 8.30 -6.93 8.65
N LYS A 275 8.35 -7.27 9.95
CA LYS A 275 9.19 -6.60 10.95
C LYS A 275 10.19 -7.59 11.52
N PHE A 276 11.48 -7.37 11.30
CA PHE A 276 12.53 -8.22 11.87
C PHE A 276 12.78 -7.89 13.34
N LYS A 277 12.97 -8.93 14.15
CA LYS A 277 13.25 -8.84 15.59
C LYS A 277 14.55 -9.60 15.92
N GLY A 278 15.25 -9.17 16.97
CA GLY A 278 16.31 -9.94 17.62
C GLY A 278 17.45 -10.37 16.68
N ASN A 279 18.11 -9.43 16.03
CA ASN A 279 19.20 -9.70 15.10
C ASN A 279 18.81 -10.69 13.99
N PHE A 280 17.62 -10.48 13.42
CA PHE A 280 17.02 -11.31 12.36
C PHE A 280 16.72 -12.77 12.77
N LYS A 281 16.62 -13.08 14.06
CA LYS A 281 16.23 -14.42 14.52
C LYS A 281 14.73 -14.70 14.43
N SER A 282 13.92 -13.68 14.38
CA SER A 282 12.49 -13.77 14.14
C SER A 282 11.99 -12.60 13.31
N ALA A 283 10.89 -12.81 12.60
CA ALA A 283 10.18 -11.77 11.88
C ALA A 283 8.73 -11.76 12.32
N HIS A 284 8.19 -10.59 12.62
CA HIS A 284 6.75 -10.41 12.78
C HIS A 284 6.14 -10.19 11.41
N ILE A 285 5.20 -11.02 11.05
CA ILE A 285 4.52 -11.05 9.75
C ILE A 285 3.09 -10.57 9.95
N THR A 286 2.63 -9.68 9.06
CA THR A 286 1.21 -9.29 8.99
C THR A 286 0.69 -9.59 7.59
N LEU A 287 -0.43 -10.28 7.52
CA LEU A 287 -1.16 -10.60 6.30
C LEU A 287 -2.51 -9.89 6.34
N GLY A 288 -2.99 -9.47 5.17
CA GLY A 288 -4.27 -8.79 5.04
C GLY A 288 -4.16 -7.28 5.21
N GLU A 289 -5.25 -6.63 5.53
CA GLU A 289 -5.30 -5.18 5.63
C GLU A 289 -4.57 -4.72 6.90
N HIS A 290 -3.49 -3.98 6.71
CA HIS A 290 -2.83 -3.34 7.84
C HIS A 290 -3.79 -2.31 8.45
N ARG A 291 -4.19 -2.52 9.70
CA ARG A 291 -4.98 -1.52 10.42
C ARG A 291 -4.18 -0.23 10.48
N SER A 292 -4.65 0.76 9.72
CA SER A 292 -4.12 2.11 9.84
C SER A 292 -4.27 2.56 11.30
N ASN A 293 -3.19 3.05 11.89
CA ASN A 293 -3.25 3.70 13.20
C ASN A 293 -4.30 4.81 13.16
N LEU A 294 -4.86 5.18 14.34
CA LEU A 294 -5.80 6.31 14.44
C LEU A 294 -5.26 7.55 13.72
N THR A 295 -3.95 7.79 13.78
CA THR A 295 -3.24 8.86 13.08
C THR A 295 -3.34 8.75 11.56
N ASP A 296 -3.25 7.54 11.00
CA ASP A 296 -3.37 7.31 9.56
C ASP A 296 -4.82 7.45 9.11
N LYS A 297 -5.79 7.02 9.94
CA LYS A 297 -7.22 7.28 9.72
C LYS A 297 -7.54 8.76 9.72
N ILE A 298 -6.99 9.53 10.68
CA ILE A 298 -7.15 10.99 10.73
C ILE A 298 -6.52 11.63 9.50
N LYS A 299 -5.33 11.20 9.07
CA LYS A 299 -4.69 11.69 7.84
C LYS A 299 -5.50 11.37 6.59
N MET A 300 -6.12 10.18 6.50
CA MET A 300 -7.01 9.82 5.39
C MET A 300 -8.29 10.68 5.41
N LEU A 301 -8.90 10.88 6.57
CA LEU A 301 -10.06 11.77 6.74
C LEU A 301 -9.72 13.22 6.40
N MET A 302 -8.54 13.70 6.80
CA MET A 302 -8.08 15.06 6.46
C MET A 302 -7.74 15.21 4.97
N LYS A 303 -7.25 14.15 4.29
CA LYS A 303 -7.05 14.16 2.84
C LYS A 303 -8.37 14.14 2.06
N GLY A 304 -9.38 13.43 2.56
CA GLY A 304 -10.72 13.42 1.95
C GLY A 304 -11.50 14.73 2.13
N SER A 305 -11.09 15.60 3.06
CA SER A 305 -11.75 16.89 3.34
C SER A 305 -11.09 18.09 2.66
N SER A 306 -10.10 17.91 1.79
CA SER A 306 -9.43 19.01 1.07
C SER A 306 -10.21 19.53 -0.15
N THR A 307 -11.50 19.24 -0.29
CA THR A 307 -12.40 20.03 -1.10
C THR A 307 -13.09 21.05 -0.21
N SER A 308 -12.46 22.23 -0.13
CA SER A 308 -13.02 23.52 0.25
C SER A 308 -14.25 23.52 1.16
N SER A 309 -14.02 23.55 2.47
CA SER A 309 -14.82 24.36 3.36
C SER A 309 -13.87 24.94 4.41
N ASN A 310 -13.72 26.26 4.38
CA ASN A 310 -13.10 27.05 5.45
C ASN A 310 -13.88 26.81 6.73
N ILE A 311 -13.47 25.84 7.52
CA ILE A 311 -13.88 25.74 8.92
C ILE A 311 -12.86 26.56 9.70
N SER A 312 -13.22 27.83 9.98
CA SER A 312 -12.56 28.64 10.98
C SER A 312 -12.83 28.00 12.34
N ILE A 313 -11.88 27.30 12.90
CA ILE A 313 -11.87 26.91 14.29
C ILE A 313 -11.49 28.18 15.08
N SER A 314 -12.46 28.89 15.61
CA SER A 314 -12.22 29.90 16.63
C SER A 314 -11.79 29.17 17.90
N GLY A 315 -10.52 29.30 18.27
CA GLY A 315 -9.97 28.79 19.51
C GLY A 315 -10.64 29.46 20.72
N GLY A 316 -11.47 28.73 21.43
CA GLY A 316 -11.83 29.04 22.79
C GLY A 316 -10.70 28.65 23.73
N THR A 317 -9.94 29.62 24.22
CA THR A 317 -9.06 29.48 25.36
C THR A 317 -9.90 29.22 26.59
N THR A 318 -9.96 28.00 27.08
CA THR A 318 -10.34 27.74 28.47
C THR A 318 -9.06 27.52 29.28
N ASN A 319 -8.71 28.57 30.03
CA ASN A 319 -7.85 28.44 31.19
C ASN A 319 -8.54 27.50 32.18
N THR A 320 -7.87 26.40 32.52
CA THR A 320 -8.16 25.67 33.75
C THR A 320 -6.91 25.73 34.61
N ASP A 321 -7.04 26.55 35.64
CA ASP A 321 -6.12 26.65 36.75
C ASP A 321 -5.93 25.31 37.45
N GLY A 322 -4.71 25.10 37.91
CA GLY A 322 -4.31 23.93 38.67
C GLY A 322 -5.01 23.82 40.03
N GLY A 323 -5.34 22.62 40.37
CA GLY A 323 -5.68 22.17 41.72
C GLY A 323 -4.74 21.05 42.10
N VAL A 324 -3.83 21.37 42.99
CA VAL A 324 -3.01 20.44 43.78
C VAL A 324 -3.92 19.67 44.74
N TYR A 325 -3.82 18.34 44.71
CA TYR A 325 -3.84 17.49 45.90
C TYR A 325 -3.16 16.16 45.58
#